data_c569affa8fc21767894bcbb04300dfb6
#
_entry.id   c569affa8fc21767894bcbb04300dfb6
#
_cell.length_a   1.000
_cell.length_b   1.000
_cell.length_c   1.000
_cell.angle_alpha   90.00
_cell.angle_beta   90.00
_cell.angle_gamma   90.00
#
_symmetry.space_group_name_H-M   'P 1'
#
loop_
_entity.id
_entity.type
_entity.pdbx_description
1 polymer ?
#
loop_
_entity_poly.entity_id
_entity_poly.type
_entity_poly.pdbx_seq_one_letter_code
_entity_poly.pdbx_strand_id
1 'polypeptide(L)'
;MDIPKRKANRLKGYDYSQNGAYFITICTEKRKNLLCDIVGDAAHSVPKPYGMITEKYIRNIPGLEKYVIMPNHVHMIVLVDDLADSAQSISTMVRSLKTLVTKEIGKPIFQRSFYDHVIRNDQDYREIWEYIENNPMKWKLDRFYSTEE
;
A
#
# COMPACT_ATOMS: atom_id res chain seq x y z
N MET A 1 -2.53 -11.00 -10.37
CA MET A 1 -1.78 -9.79 -10.76
C MET A 1 -0.51 -9.68 -9.94
N ASP A 2 0.62 -9.50 -10.61
CA ASP A 2 1.89 -9.33 -9.92
C ASP A 2 2.09 -7.88 -9.55
N ILE A 3 2.71 -7.67 -8.40
CA ILE A 3 3.08 -6.33 -7.95
C ILE A 3 4.46 -6.04 -8.53
N PRO A 4 4.56 -5.09 -9.46
CA PRO A 4 5.83 -4.83 -10.11
C PRO A 4 6.82 -4.14 -9.18
N LYS A 5 8.08 -4.34 -9.45
CA LYS A 5 9.12 -3.61 -8.78
C LYS A 5 9.10 -2.17 -9.26
N ARG A 6 9.42 -1.27 -8.35
CA ARG A 6 9.30 0.15 -8.56
C ARG A 6 9.93 0.66 -9.86
N LYS A 7 11.23 0.45 -10.06
CA LYS A 7 11.91 1.00 -11.23
C LYS A 7 11.82 0.13 -12.47
N ALA A 8 11.73 -1.18 -12.28
CA ALA A 8 11.69 -2.11 -13.39
C ALA A 8 10.41 -1.98 -14.22
N ASN A 9 9.38 -1.38 -13.65
CA ASN A 9 8.07 -1.26 -14.29
C ASN A 9 7.75 0.14 -14.76
N ARG A 10 8.75 1.01 -14.76
CA ARG A 10 8.59 2.35 -15.29
C ARG A 10 8.42 2.29 -16.80
N LEU A 11 7.34 2.88 -17.30
CA LEU A 11 7.10 2.94 -18.72
C LEU A 11 8.08 3.87 -19.39
N LYS A 12 8.60 3.42 -20.54
CA LYS A 12 9.45 4.27 -21.34
C LYS A 12 8.65 5.49 -21.80
N GLY A 13 9.18 6.67 -21.53
CA GLY A 13 8.54 7.91 -21.90
C GLY A 13 7.43 8.36 -20.97
N TYR A 14 7.12 7.59 -19.95
CA TYR A 14 6.13 8.02 -18.95
C TYR A 14 6.74 9.09 -18.05
N ASP A 15 6.03 10.18 -17.89
CA ASP A 15 6.47 11.28 -17.04
C ASP A 15 5.80 11.18 -15.67
N TYR A 16 6.57 10.80 -14.66
CA TYR A 16 6.08 10.67 -13.30
C TYR A 16 5.67 12.00 -12.66
N SER A 17 6.00 13.13 -13.29
CA SER A 17 5.58 14.43 -12.80
C SER A 17 4.18 14.81 -13.26
N GLN A 18 3.57 14.04 -14.14
CA GLN A 18 2.22 14.28 -14.61
C GLN A 18 1.19 13.66 -13.66
N ASN A 19 -0.04 14.18 -13.72
CA ASN A 19 -1.15 13.66 -12.97
C ASN A 19 -1.35 12.17 -13.31
N GLY A 20 -1.54 11.34 -12.28
CA GLY A 20 -1.74 9.93 -12.50
C GLY A 20 -2.13 9.18 -11.25
N ALA A 21 -2.48 7.92 -11.44
CA ALA A 21 -2.82 7.02 -10.35
C ALA A 21 -1.69 6.04 -10.11
N TYR A 22 -1.41 5.78 -8.85
CA TYR A 22 -0.34 4.87 -8.43
C TYR A 22 -0.91 3.79 -7.51
N PHE A 23 -0.50 2.55 -7.77
CA PHE A 23 -0.75 1.45 -6.86
C PHE A 23 0.50 1.26 -6.01
N ILE A 24 0.36 1.33 -4.69
CA ILE A 24 1.48 1.34 -3.76
C ILE A 24 1.32 0.19 -2.79
N THR A 25 2.43 -0.52 -2.52
CA THR A 25 2.47 -1.59 -1.52
C THR A 25 3.61 -1.31 -0.55
N ILE A 26 3.28 -1.31 0.74
CA ILE A 26 4.25 -1.11 1.82
C ILE A 26 4.20 -2.33 2.72
N CYS A 27 5.35 -2.99 2.89
CA CYS A 27 5.45 -4.23 3.68
C CYS A 27 6.06 -3.97 5.04
N THR A 28 5.64 -4.77 6.02
CA THR A 28 6.27 -4.75 7.35
C THR A 28 7.65 -5.37 7.31
N GLU A 29 8.46 -5.02 8.30
CA GLU A 29 9.80 -5.56 8.51
C GLU A 29 9.72 -7.09 8.66
N LYS A 30 10.51 -7.80 7.86
CA LYS A 30 10.52 -9.29 7.84
C LYS A 30 9.17 -9.91 7.61
N ARG A 31 8.22 -9.16 7.06
CA ARG A 31 6.84 -9.60 6.77
C ARG A 31 6.13 -10.16 8.00
N LYS A 32 6.39 -9.58 9.16
CA LYS A 32 5.70 -9.94 10.40
C LYS A 32 4.26 -9.46 10.37
N ASN A 33 3.35 -10.26 10.90
CA ASN A 33 1.92 -9.96 10.94
C ASN A 33 1.61 -8.99 12.07
N LEU A 34 1.92 -7.71 11.85
CA LEU A 34 1.85 -6.67 12.88
C LEU A 34 0.60 -5.81 12.80
N LEU A 35 -0.13 -5.83 11.68
CA LEU A 35 -1.15 -4.81 11.43
C LEU A 35 -2.56 -5.27 11.72
N CYS A 36 -2.89 -6.51 11.38
CA CYS A 36 -4.22 -7.05 11.61
C CYS A 36 -4.18 -8.56 11.56
N ASP A 37 -5.31 -9.18 11.95
CA ASP A 37 -5.55 -10.61 11.75
C ASP A 37 -6.71 -10.76 10.76
N ILE A 38 -6.63 -11.77 9.91
CA ILE A 38 -7.75 -12.15 9.05
C ILE A 38 -8.37 -13.41 9.66
N VAL A 39 -9.61 -13.30 10.10
CA VAL A 39 -10.26 -14.36 10.86
C VAL A 39 -11.59 -14.79 10.22
N GLY A 40 -11.93 -16.06 10.41
CA GLY A 40 -13.23 -16.60 10.01
C GLY A 40 -13.34 -16.86 8.53
N ASP A 41 -14.44 -17.54 8.16
CA ASP A 41 -14.71 -17.91 6.77
C ASP A 41 -15.02 -16.70 5.90
N ALA A 42 -15.54 -15.63 6.49
CA ALA A 42 -15.82 -14.40 5.78
C ALA A 42 -14.56 -13.54 5.58
N ALA A 43 -13.40 -14.02 6.01
CA ALA A 43 -12.14 -13.30 5.91
C ALA A 43 -12.24 -11.90 6.52
N HIS A 44 -12.72 -11.86 7.74
CA HIS A 44 -12.92 -10.61 8.46
C HIS A 44 -11.59 -10.09 9.00
N SER A 45 -11.31 -8.81 8.76
CA SER A 45 -10.09 -8.17 9.26
C SER A 45 -10.33 -7.63 10.66
N VAL A 46 -9.46 -8.02 11.59
CA VAL A 46 -9.47 -7.51 12.97
C VAL A 46 -8.19 -6.71 13.17
N PRO A 47 -8.28 -5.38 13.31
CA PRO A 47 -7.07 -4.56 13.41
C PRO A 47 -6.34 -4.77 14.73
N LYS A 48 -5.01 -4.76 14.66
CA LYS A 48 -4.13 -4.70 15.82
C LYS A 48 -3.79 -3.24 16.08
N PRO A 49 -3.22 -2.90 17.26
CA PRO A 49 -2.87 -1.50 17.57
C PRO A 49 -2.01 -0.84 16.49
N TYR A 50 -1.01 -1.54 15.95
CA TYR A 50 -0.16 -0.97 14.90
C TYR A 50 -0.93 -0.71 13.60
N GLY A 51 -1.89 -1.58 13.29
CA GLY A 51 -2.75 -1.38 12.12
C GLY A 51 -3.67 -0.19 12.30
N MET A 52 -4.20 0.00 13.50
CA MET A 52 -5.06 1.14 13.79
C MET A 52 -4.30 2.46 13.63
N ILE A 53 -3.08 2.51 14.12
CA ILE A 53 -2.22 3.69 13.97
C ILE A 53 -1.91 3.94 12.50
N THR A 54 -1.56 2.89 11.78
CA THR A 54 -1.27 2.99 10.33
C THR A 54 -2.48 3.50 9.57
N GLU A 55 -3.65 2.97 9.84
CA GLU A 55 -4.88 3.38 9.17
C GLU A 55 -5.19 4.86 9.41
N LYS A 56 -4.97 5.33 10.62
CA LYS A 56 -5.20 6.73 10.95
C LYS A 56 -4.42 7.67 10.01
N TYR A 57 -3.17 7.35 9.76
CA TYR A 57 -2.33 8.18 8.88
C TYR A 57 -2.59 7.94 7.40
N ILE A 58 -2.94 6.71 7.01
CA ILE A 58 -3.33 6.43 5.63
C ILE A 58 -4.53 7.27 5.22
N ARG A 59 -5.53 7.35 6.08
CA ARG A 59 -6.76 8.10 5.79
C ARG A 59 -6.53 9.58 5.54
N ASN A 60 -5.42 10.12 5.99
CA ASN A 60 -5.09 11.53 5.80
C ASN A 60 -4.25 11.79 4.54
N ILE A 61 -3.98 10.78 3.74
CA ILE A 61 -3.17 10.93 2.53
C ILE A 61 -4.00 11.64 1.45
N PRO A 62 -3.52 12.80 0.95
CA PRO A 62 -4.22 13.48 -0.15
C PRO A 62 -4.24 12.59 -1.40
N GLY A 63 -5.40 12.51 -2.04
CA GLY A 63 -5.55 11.71 -3.25
C GLY A 63 -5.79 10.24 -3.02
N LEU A 64 -5.94 9.81 -1.78
CA LEU A 64 -6.24 8.41 -1.47
C LEU A 64 -7.58 8.02 -2.08
N GLU A 65 -7.57 6.96 -2.91
CA GLU A 65 -8.78 6.45 -3.56
C GLU A 65 -9.29 5.18 -2.89
N LYS A 66 -8.38 4.29 -2.55
CA LYS A 66 -8.71 3.00 -1.96
C LYS A 66 -7.52 2.46 -1.22
N TYR A 67 -7.78 1.69 -0.17
CA TYR A 67 -6.71 1.00 0.54
C TYR A 67 -7.23 -0.27 1.18
N VAL A 68 -6.31 -1.14 1.55
CA VAL A 68 -6.57 -2.30 2.40
C VAL A 68 -5.36 -2.52 3.29
N ILE A 69 -5.62 -2.85 4.54
CA ILE A 69 -4.57 -3.22 5.48
C ILE A 69 -4.63 -4.72 5.65
N MET A 70 -3.53 -5.38 5.29
CA MET A 70 -3.35 -6.81 5.44
C MET A 70 -2.45 -7.08 6.64
N PRO A 71 -2.34 -8.32 7.11
CA PRO A 71 -1.54 -8.58 8.31
C PRO A 71 -0.10 -8.04 8.25
N ASN A 72 0.55 -8.10 7.10
CA ASN A 72 1.96 -7.73 6.97
C ASN A 72 2.25 -6.75 5.83
N HIS A 73 1.21 -6.10 5.30
CA HIS A 73 1.41 -5.10 4.25
C HIS A 73 0.16 -4.27 4.06
N VAL A 74 0.32 -3.19 3.33
CA VAL A 74 -0.76 -2.29 2.98
C VAL A 74 -0.72 -2.08 1.48
N HIS A 75 -1.88 -2.12 0.84
CA HIS A 75 -2.05 -1.70 -0.55
C HIS A 75 -2.89 -0.44 -0.59
N MET A 76 -2.57 0.46 -1.51
CA MET A 76 -3.39 1.65 -1.70
C MET A 76 -3.32 2.16 -3.13
N ILE A 77 -4.37 2.85 -3.55
CA ILE A 77 -4.40 3.60 -4.80
C ILE A 77 -4.41 5.07 -4.43
N VAL A 78 -3.46 5.82 -4.98
CA VAL A 78 -3.33 7.25 -4.72
C VAL A 78 -3.30 8.00 -6.04
N LEU A 79 -4.11 9.05 -6.15
CA LEU A 79 -4.08 9.97 -7.28
C LEU A 79 -3.15 11.12 -6.96
N VAL A 80 -2.32 11.48 -7.93
CA VAL A 80 -1.40 12.59 -7.80
C VAL A 80 -1.82 13.68 -8.78
N ASP A 81 -2.02 14.87 -8.26
CA ASP A 81 -2.38 16.05 -9.04
C ASP A 81 -1.21 16.44 -9.96
N ASP A 82 -1.53 16.85 -11.19
CA ASP A 82 -0.52 17.24 -12.17
C ASP A 82 0.20 18.56 -11.79
N LEU A 83 -0.31 19.30 -10.83
CA LEU A 83 0.37 20.48 -10.30
C LEU A 83 1.51 20.11 -9.36
N ALA A 84 1.54 18.87 -8.89
CA ALA A 84 2.59 18.38 -8.00
C ALA A 84 3.64 17.64 -8.80
N ASP A 85 4.86 17.59 -8.27
CA ASP A 85 5.89 16.68 -8.77
C ASP A 85 5.49 15.27 -8.30
N SER A 86 4.89 14.48 -9.19
CA SER A 86 4.26 13.24 -8.79
C SER A 86 5.25 12.19 -8.28
N ALA A 87 6.43 12.07 -8.90
CA ALA A 87 7.43 11.12 -8.42
C ALA A 87 7.91 11.50 -7.03
N GLN A 88 8.18 12.79 -6.84
CA GLN A 88 8.57 13.34 -5.55
C GLN A 88 7.45 13.17 -4.54
N SER A 89 6.22 13.44 -4.95
CA SER A 89 5.06 13.36 -4.06
C SER A 89 4.83 11.96 -3.52
N ILE A 90 4.93 10.93 -4.36
CA ILE A 90 4.76 9.54 -3.93
C ILE A 90 5.85 9.15 -2.93
N SER A 91 7.11 9.43 -3.25
CA SER A 91 8.22 9.11 -2.35
C SER A 91 8.11 9.85 -1.03
N THR A 92 7.77 11.12 -1.07
CA THR A 92 7.61 11.96 0.12
C THR A 92 6.42 11.48 0.95
N MET A 93 5.32 11.14 0.31
CA MET A 93 4.12 10.67 0.99
C MET A 93 4.40 9.35 1.74
N VAL A 94 5.06 8.39 1.09
CA VAL A 94 5.40 7.12 1.74
C VAL A 94 6.35 7.35 2.90
N ARG A 95 7.36 8.19 2.70
CA ARG A 95 8.31 8.52 3.77
C ARG A 95 7.61 9.19 4.95
N SER A 96 6.72 10.12 4.66
CA SER A 96 5.96 10.84 5.69
C SER A 96 5.07 9.87 6.48
N LEU A 97 4.38 8.99 5.79
CA LEU A 97 3.54 7.97 6.43
C LEU A 97 4.36 7.11 7.38
N LYS A 98 5.50 6.59 6.91
CA LYS A 98 6.36 5.74 7.74
C LYS A 98 6.90 6.51 8.95
N THR A 99 7.26 7.76 8.76
CA THR A 99 7.78 8.60 9.85
C THR A 99 6.72 8.82 10.92
N LEU A 100 5.50 9.15 10.52
CA LEU A 100 4.42 9.39 11.47
C LEU A 100 4.06 8.13 12.25
N VAL A 101 3.99 6.99 11.57
CA VAL A 101 3.71 5.72 12.22
C VAL A 101 4.84 5.36 13.19
N THR A 102 6.09 5.50 12.76
CA THR A 102 7.26 5.21 13.60
C THR A 102 7.27 6.07 14.85
N LYS A 103 6.96 7.35 14.71
CA LYS A 103 6.94 8.26 15.87
C LYS A 103 5.89 7.86 16.88
N GLU A 104 4.71 7.48 16.43
CA GLU A 104 3.63 7.12 17.35
C GLU A 104 3.88 5.76 18.00
N ILE A 105 4.38 4.78 17.24
CA ILE A 105 4.66 3.44 17.78
C ILE A 105 5.93 3.44 18.65
N GLY A 106 6.92 4.26 18.29
CA GLY A 106 8.19 4.34 19.01
C GLY A 106 9.31 3.52 18.37
N LYS A 107 9.04 2.86 17.25
CA LYS A 107 10.04 2.09 16.51
C LYS A 107 9.58 1.89 15.07
N PRO A 108 10.50 1.70 14.11
CA PRO A 108 10.11 1.42 12.73
C PRO A 108 9.53 0.02 12.61
N ILE A 109 8.46 -0.11 11.83
CA ILE A 109 7.81 -1.41 11.59
C ILE A 109 7.73 -1.76 10.11
N PHE A 110 8.08 -0.84 9.21
CA PHE A 110 8.01 -1.06 7.76
C PHE A 110 9.38 -1.25 7.16
N GLN A 111 9.43 -2.00 6.06
CA GLN A 111 10.65 -2.13 5.26
C GLN A 111 11.04 -0.76 4.70
N ARG A 112 12.32 -0.61 4.37
CA ARG A 112 12.86 0.65 3.87
C ARG A 112 12.25 1.07 2.55
N SER A 113 12.07 0.11 1.64
CA SER A 113 11.54 0.39 0.31
C SER A 113 10.03 0.13 0.27
N PHE A 114 9.44 0.46 -0.85
CA PHE A 114 8.06 0.13 -1.14
C PHE A 114 7.95 -0.21 -2.62
N TYR A 115 6.83 -0.80 -3.01
CA TYR A 115 6.56 -1.13 -4.40
C TYR A 115 5.54 -0.14 -4.94
N ASP A 116 5.72 0.31 -6.18
CA ASP A 116 4.74 1.12 -6.85
C ASP A 116 4.54 0.67 -8.29
N HIS A 117 3.35 0.92 -8.80
CA HIS A 117 2.96 0.60 -10.15
C HIS A 117 2.12 1.76 -10.68
N VAL A 118 2.49 2.28 -11.84
CA VAL A 118 1.74 3.34 -12.49
C VAL A 118 0.51 2.73 -13.14
N ILE A 119 -0.67 3.23 -12.77
CA ILE A 119 -1.93 2.78 -13.36
C ILE A 119 -2.13 3.52 -14.67
N ARG A 120 -2.25 2.78 -15.78
CA ARG A 120 -2.17 3.33 -17.13
C ARG A 120 -3.52 3.64 -17.79
N ASN A 121 -4.55 2.88 -17.42
CA ASN A 121 -5.84 2.96 -18.06
C ASN A 121 -6.94 2.44 -17.14
N ASP A 122 -8.18 2.53 -17.61
CA ASP A 122 -9.33 2.12 -16.81
C ASP A 122 -9.34 0.63 -16.48
N GLN A 123 -8.88 -0.21 -17.42
CA GLN A 123 -8.84 -1.65 -17.18
C GLN A 123 -7.85 -1.98 -16.06
N ASP A 124 -6.65 -1.40 -16.11
CA ASP A 124 -5.62 -1.57 -15.09
C ASP A 124 -6.15 -1.11 -13.72
N TYR A 125 -6.81 0.05 -13.71
CA TYR A 125 -7.41 0.59 -12.49
C TYR A 125 -8.44 -0.38 -11.89
N ARG A 126 -9.35 -0.91 -12.72
CA ARG A 126 -10.37 -1.83 -12.25
C ARG A 126 -9.78 -3.13 -11.71
N GLU A 127 -8.78 -3.67 -12.39
CA GLU A 127 -8.11 -4.90 -11.94
C GLU A 127 -7.45 -4.70 -10.57
N ILE A 128 -6.78 -3.57 -10.40
CA ILE A 128 -6.13 -3.25 -9.12
C ILE A 128 -7.18 -3.01 -8.03
N TRP A 129 -8.26 -2.31 -8.35
CA TRP A 129 -9.35 -2.08 -7.42
C TRP A 129 -9.90 -3.41 -6.90
N GLU A 130 -10.19 -4.34 -7.81
CA GLU A 130 -10.70 -5.65 -7.45
C GLU A 130 -9.69 -6.46 -6.64
N TYR A 131 -8.43 -6.36 -7.00
CA TYR A 131 -7.36 -7.02 -6.26
C TYR A 131 -7.33 -6.55 -4.81
N ILE A 132 -7.43 -5.25 -4.58
CA ILE A 132 -7.48 -4.70 -3.23
C ILE A 132 -8.76 -5.15 -2.50
N GLU A 133 -9.89 -5.07 -3.18
CA GLU A 133 -11.19 -5.42 -2.62
C GLU A 133 -11.23 -6.87 -2.14
N ASN A 134 -10.63 -7.76 -2.89
CA ASN A 134 -10.67 -9.19 -2.61
C ASN A 134 -9.47 -9.69 -1.78
N ASN A 135 -8.57 -8.79 -1.42
CA ASN A 135 -7.33 -9.18 -0.75
C ASN A 135 -7.56 -9.96 0.54
N PRO A 136 -8.44 -9.50 1.47
CA PRO A 136 -8.65 -10.26 2.70
C PRO A 136 -9.13 -11.69 2.47
N MET A 137 -10.05 -11.88 1.51
CA MET A 137 -10.58 -13.21 1.21
C MET A 137 -9.53 -14.15 0.63
N LYS A 138 -8.51 -13.59 0.01
CA LYS A 138 -7.45 -14.36 -0.64
C LYS A 138 -6.15 -14.35 0.16
N TRP A 139 -6.21 -14.01 1.44
CA TRP A 139 -5.00 -13.87 2.26
C TRP A 139 -4.11 -15.10 2.21
N LYS A 140 -4.67 -16.30 2.36
CA LYS A 140 -3.87 -17.53 2.35
C LYS A 140 -3.23 -17.83 0.99
N LEU A 141 -3.75 -17.23 -0.07
CA LEU A 141 -3.21 -17.36 -1.42
C LEU A 141 -2.31 -16.19 -1.80
N ASP A 142 -2.17 -15.20 -0.90
CA ASP A 142 -1.41 -14.00 -1.15
C ASP A 142 0.09 -14.32 -1.14
N ARG A 143 0.83 -13.68 -2.04
CA ARG A 143 2.28 -13.83 -2.11
C ARG A 143 3.00 -13.37 -0.84
N PHE A 144 2.35 -12.54 -0.04
CA PHE A 144 2.90 -12.05 1.22
C PHE A 144 2.47 -12.87 2.43
N TYR A 145 1.70 -13.95 2.22
CA TYR A 145 1.16 -14.74 3.32
C TYR A 145 2.28 -15.26 4.23
N SER A 146 2.06 -15.12 5.52
CA SER A 146 2.96 -15.62 6.55
C SER A 146 2.13 -15.96 7.80
N THR A 147 2.56 -16.97 8.54
CA THR A 147 1.97 -17.32 9.83
C THR A 147 2.75 -16.72 10.98
N GLU A 148 3.86 -16.03 10.70
CA GLU A 148 4.69 -15.41 11.74
C GLU A 148 4.07 -14.13 12.26
N GLU A 149 4.23 -13.92 13.53
CA GLU A 149 3.76 -12.71 14.20
C GLU A 149 4.90 -11.82 14.66
#